data_0f639ec2237dcfecb2c804cfaf8ab904
#
_entry.id   0f639ec2237dcfecb2c804cfaf8ab904
#
_cell.length_a   1.000
_cell.length_b   1.000
_cell.length_c   1.000
_cell.angle_alpha   90.00
_cell.angle_beta   90.00
_cell.angle_gamma   90.00
#
_symmetry.space_group_name_H-M   'P 1'
#
loop_
_entity.id
_entity.type
_entity.pdbx_description
1 polymer ?
#
loop_
_entity_poly.entity_id
_entity_poly.type
_entity_poly.pdbx_seq_one_letter_code
_entity_poly.pdbx_strand_id
1 'polypeptide(L)'
;MRETSEQPTPDGVPERLVRATISLLAEQGPSAIKARTVASATGLSTMVLYHHFGGVPELVRAVIEHGFGELERAFSQVPVTDDPIADLAVQALMCRRVARENPHLYDLMFGLSTRATYRPLTDSDVRLSGRSPAFRAAYAHLAQACARLVSSGRVRQQDPDALAAQLWSFVHGFITLELAETFVDCGDPARQVLLPMGVNLSVGLGDTRECAQASHEAAARRYDSITRIDDRRAAP
;
A
#
# COMPACT_ATOMS: atom_id res chain seq x y z
N MET A 1 -16.98 -39.39 -4.22
CA MET A 1 -16.73 -37.99 -4.56
C MET A 1 -15.34 -37.69 -4.02
N ARG A 2 -14.35 -37.58 -4.92
CA ARG A 2 -12.97 -37.28 -4.50
C ARG A 2 -12.82 -35.77 -4.48
N GLU A 3 -12.56 -35.22 -3.29
CA GLU A 3 -12.11 -33.86 -3.12
C GLU A 3 -10.73 -33.71 -3.75
N THR A 4 -10.67 -32.95 -4.84
CA THR A 4 -9.42 -32.50 -5.43
C THR A 4 -8.85 -31.39 -4.54
N SER A 5 -7.88 -31.76 -3.72
CA SER A 5 -7.00 -30.78 -3.05
C SER A 5 -6.27 -30.01 -4.15
N GLU A 6 -6.65 -28.76 -4.37
CA GLU A 6 -5.86 -27.81 -5.17
C GLU A 6 -4.54 -27.58 -4.46
N GLN A 7 -3.49 -28.28 -4.89
CA GLN A 7 -2.13 -27.96 -4.52
C GLN A 7 -1.80 -26.59 -5.13
N PRO A 8 -1.16 -25.66 -4.36
CA PRO A 8 -0.73 -24.40 -4.93
C PRO A 8 0.23 -24.69 -6.09
N THR A 9 -0.10 -24.19 -7.27
CA THR A 9 0.77 -24.28 -8.46
C THR A 9 2.12 -23.67 -8.09
N PRO A 10 3.26 -24.36 -8.35
CA PRO A 10 4.56 -23.78 -8.11
C PRO A 10 4.68 -22.49 -8.90
N ASP A 11 5.03 -21.39 -8.19
CA ASP A 11 5.18 -20.08 -8.80
C ASP A 11 6.03 -20.14 -10.06
N GLY A 12 5.55 -19.48 -11.11
CA GLY A 12 6.28 -19.38 -12.37
C GLY A 12 7.61 -18.64 -12.20
N VAL A 13 8.48 -18.77 -13.19
CA VAL A 13 9.78 -18.08 -13.19
C VAL A 13 9.63 -16.56 -13.00
N PRO A 14 8.68 -15.87 -13.65
CA PRO A 14 8.46 -14.43 -13.43
C PRO A 14 8.17 -14.08 -11.97
N GLU A 15 7.28 -14.80 -11.31
CA GLU A 15 6.90 -14.58 -9.91
C GLU A 15 8.07 -14.81 -8.96
N ARG A 16 8.92 -15.84 -9.24
CA ARG A 16 10.14 -16.07 -8.47
C ARG A 16 11.13 -14.91 -8.58
N LEU A 17 11.31 -14.36 -9.80
CA LEU A 17 12.18 -13.21 -10.04
C LEU A 17 11.65 -11.95 -9.32
N VAL A 18 10.36 -11.70 -9.36
CA VAL A 18 9.71 -10.58 -8.66
C VAL A 18 9.91 -10.71 -7.15
N ARG A 19 9.59 -11.87 -6.55
CA ARG A 19 9.75 -12.07 -5.10
C ARG A 19 11.19 -11.97 -4.64
N ALA A 20 12.14 -12.58 -5.37
CA ALA A 20 13.55 -12.44 -5.04
C ALA A 20 14.02 -10.99 -5.12
N THR A 21 13.48 -10.21 -6.06
CA THR A 21 13.78 -8.77 -6.16
C THR A 21 13.22 -8.00 -4.96
N ILE A 22 12.01 -8.33 -4.50
CA ILE A 22 11.41 -7.72 -3.31
C ILE A 22 12.23 -8.05 -2.05
N SER A 23 12.67 -9.32 -1.88
CA SER A 23 13.54 -9.70 -0.76
C SER A 23 14.88 -8.95 -0.79
N LEU A 24 15.53 -8.86 -1.95
CA LEU A 24 16.77 -8.08 -2.12
C LEU A 24 16.56 -6.60 -1.81
N LEU A 25 15.41 -6.05 -2.23
CA LEU A 25 15.04 -4.67 -1.95
C LEU A 25 14.88 -4.42 -0.45
N ALA A 26 14.21 -5.33 0.25
CA ALA A 26 14.00 -5.23 1.69
C ALA A 26 15.29 -5.35 2.50
N GLU A 27 16.18 -6.28 2.10
CA GLU A 27 17.40 -6.60 2.84
C GLU A 27 18.55 -5.62 2.55
N GLN A 28 18.69 -5.16 1.30
CA GLN A 28 19.88 -4.47 0.80
C GLN A 28 19.58 -3.12 0.13
N GLY A 29 18.30 -2.77 0.05
CA GLY A 29 17.84 -1.52 -0.57
C GLY A 29 17.91 -1.51 -2.10
N PRO A 30 17.54 -0.38 -2.72
CA PRO A 30 17.40 -0.26 -4.17
C PRO A 30 18.67 -0.54 -4.98
N SER A 31 19.83 -0.25 -4.44
CA SER A 31 21.13 -0.43 -5.13
C SER A 31 21.47 -1.90 -5.42
N ALA A 32 20.82 -2.83 -4.72
CA ALA A 32 21.00 -4.27 -4.90
C ALA A 32 20.28 -4.82 -6.15
N ILE A 33 19.32 -4.09 -6.71
CA ILE A 33 18.53 -4.56 -7.85
C ILE A 33 19.34 -4.44 -9.14
N LYS A 34 20.10 -5.50 -9.44
CA LYS A 34 20.92 -5.68 -10.64
C LYS A 34 20.65 -7.05 -11.23
N ALA A 35 20.71 -7.18 -12.56
CA ALA A 35 20.43 -8.46 -13.23
C ALA A 35 21.23 -9.63 -12.64
N ARG A 36 22.52 -9.43 -12.31
CA ARG A 36 23.37 -10.46 -11.71
C ARG A 36 22.94 -10.84 -10.30
N THR A 37 22.59 -9.85 -9.46
CA THR A 37 22.19 -10.08 -8.06
C THR A 37 20.87 -10.85 -8.01
N VAL A 38 19.88 -10.44 -8.81
CA VAL A 38 18.59 -11.12 -8.91
C VAL A 38 18.74 -12.55 -9.46
N ALA A 39 19.53 -12.72 -10.51
CA ALA A 39 19.83 -14.05 -11.07
C ALA A 39 20.48 -14.97 -10.04
N SER A 40 21.45 -14.47 -9.29
CA SER A 40 22.12 -15.22 -8.22
C SER A 40 21.15 -15.61 -7.10
N ALA A 41 20.28 -14.69 -6.65
CA ALA A 41 19.31 -14.95 -5.59
C ALA A 41 18.24 -16.00 -5.97
N THR A 42 17.97 -16.16 -7.27
CA THR A 42 17.01 -17.15 -7.76
C THR A 42 17.64 -18.45 -8.24
N GLY A 43 18.97 -18.54 -8.32
CA GLY A 43 19.68 -19.66 -8.94
C GLY A 43 19.48 -19.74 -10.46
N LEU A 44 19.05 -18.63 -11.09
CA LEU A 44 18.79 -18.53 -12.53
C LEU A 44 19.92 -17.77 -13.23
N SER A 45 19.98 -17.88 -14.57
CA SER A 45 20.90 -17.04 -15.36
C SER A 45 20.31 -15.67 -15.64
N THR A 46 21.16 -14.68 -15.90
CA THR A 46 20.69 -13.33 -16.34
C THR A 46 19.91 -13.40 -17.66
N MET A 47 20.20 -14.39 -18.53
CA MET A 47 19.43 -14.60 -19.76
C MET A 47 17.97 -14.91 -19.49
N VAL A 48 17.65 -15.65 -18.43
CA VAL A 48 16.26 -15.93 -18.01
C VAL A 48 15.53 -14.63 -17.62
N LEU A 49 16.19 -13.74 -16.87
CA LEU A 49 15.64 -12.43 -16.53
C LEU A 49 15.33 -11.62 -17.81
N TYR A 50 16.29 -11.53 -18.72
CA TYR A 50 16.11 -10.80 -19.98
C TYR A 50 15.03 -11.43 -20.87
N HIS A 51 14.91 -12.77 -20.87
CA HIS A 51 13.86 -13.46 -21.62
C HIS A 51 12.45 -13.12 -21.12
N HIS A 52 12.25 -13.06 -19.80
CA HIS A 52 10.92 -12.82 -19.23
C HIS A 52 10.55 -11.33 -19.12
N PHE A 53 11.51 -10.47 -18.83
CA PHE A 53 11.26 -9.06 -18.55
C PHE A 53 11.88 -8.10 -19.58
N GLY A 54 12.78 -8.57 -20.46
CA GLY A 54 13.53 -7.67 -21.34
C GLY A 54 14.64 -6.90 -20.62
N GLY A 55 14.57 -6.73 -19.29
CA GLY A 55 15.59 -6.06 -18.51
C GLY A 55 15.17 -5.75 -17.08
N VAL A 56 16.08 -5.10 -16.36
CA VAL A 56 15.84 -4.68 -14.96
C VAL A 56 14.72 -3.63 -14.85
N PRO A 57 14.56 -2.64 -15.75
CA PRO A 57 13.47 -1.68 -15.67
C PRO A 57 12.07 -2.34 -15.71
N GLU A 58 11.87 -3.34 -16.57
CA GLU A 58 10.61 -4.06 -16.69
C GLU A 58 10.34 -4.96 -15.46
N LEU A 59 11.40 -5.56 -14.90
CA LEU A 59 11.31 -6.29 -13.65
C LEU A 59 10.92 -5.34 -12.50
N VAL A 60 11.49 -4.14 -12.42
CA VAL A 60 11.12 -3.11 -11.43
C VAL A 60 9.66 -2.69 -11.59
N ARG A 61 9.15 -2.55 -12.82
CA ARG A 61 7.71 -2.30 -13.05
C ARG A 61 6.84 -3.43 -12.50
N ALA A 62 7.23 -4.68 -12.71
CA ALA A 62 6.51 -5.83 -12.16
C ALA A 62 6.55 -5.88 -10.63
N VAL A 63 7.65 -5.45 -10.01
CA VAL A 63 7.77 -5.28 -8.55
C VAL A 63 6.82 -4.19 -8.03
N ILE A 64 6.74 -3.04 -8.72
CA ILE A 64 5.80 -1.96 -8.38
C ILE A 64 4.36 -2.43 -8.51
N GLU A 65 4.03 -3.13 -9.59
CA GLU A 65 2.69 -3.69 -9.81
C GLU A 65 2.33 -4.70 -8.70
N HIS A 66 3.27 -5.54 -8.31
CA HIS A 66 3.10 -6.46 -7.17
C HIS A 66 2.82 -5.70 -5.87
N GLY A 67 3.57 -4.63 -5.58
CA GLY A 67 3.37 -3.80 -4.38
C GLY A 67 1.97 -3.16 -4.33
N PHE A 68 1.47 -2.64 -5.45
CA PHE A 68 0.08 -2.16 -5.52
C PHE A 68 -0.94 -3.28 -5.39
N GLY A 69 -0.65 -4.50 -5.86
CA GLY A 69 -1.47 -5.68 -5.64
C GLY A 69 -1.54 -6.09 -4.15
N GLU A 70 -0.44 -5.93 -3.40
CA GLU A 70 -0.44 -6.11 -1.94
C GLU A 70 -1.35 -5.07 -1.26
N LEU A 71 -1.25 -3.81 -1.67
CA LEU A 71 -2.08 -2.73 -1.14
C LEU A 71 -3.57 -2.97 -1.45
N GLU A 72 -3.90 -3.38 -2.66
CA GLU A 72 -5.26 -3.74 -3.07
C GLU A 72 -5.80 -4.88 -2.21
N ARG A 73 -5.02 -5.96 -2.02
CA ARG A 73 -5.40 -7.08 -1.14
C ARG A 73 -5.62 -6.64 0.30
N ALA A 74 -4.77 -5.75 0.83
CA ALA A 74 -4.95 -5.19 2.17
C ALA A 74 -6.26 -4.41 2.28
N PHE A 75 -6.63 -3.62 1.27
CA PHE A 75 -7.88 -2.88 1.27
C PHE A 75 -9.10 -3.77 1.10
N SER A 76 -9.01 -4.84 0.31
CA SER A 76 -10.07 -5.83 0.14
C SER A 76 -10.43 -6.57 1.44
N GLN A 77 -9.52 -6.61 2.42
CA GLN A 77 -9.78 -7.18 3.74
C GLN A 77 -10.61 -6.25 4.64
N VAL A 78 -10.74 -4.97 4.27
CA VAL A 78 -11.52 -4.01 5.05
C VAL A 78 -13.00 -4.18 4.75
N PRO A 79 -13.82 -4.64 5.72
CA PRO A 79 -15.25 -4.77 5.52
C PRO A 79 -15.89 -3.40 5.26
N VAL A 80 -16.80 -3.35 4.31
CA VAL A 80 -17.63 -2.17 4.06
C VAL A 80 -18.73 -2.11 5.11
N THR A 81 -18.83 -0.98 5.82
CA THR A 81 -19.84 -0.77 6.89
C THR A 81 -20.66 0.48 6.64
N ASP A 82 -21.63 0.75 7.51
CA ASP A 82 -22.45 1.97 7.47
C ASP A 82 -21.68 3.23 7.94
N ASP A 83 -20.42 3.07 8.38
CA ASP A 83 -19.53 4.17 8.79
C ASP A 83 -18.36 4.33 7.80
N PRO A 84 -18.54 5.12 6.73
CA PRO A 84 -17.50 5.34 5.72
C PRO A 84 -16.25 6.06 6.26
N ILE A 85 -16.36 6.83 7.35
CA ILE A 85 -15.19 7.45 7.99
C ILE A 85 -14.36 6.39 8.71
N ALA A 86 -14.99 5.46 9.42
CA ALA A 86 -14.28 4.34 10.04
C ALA A 86 -13.62 3.44 8.98
N ASP A 87 -14.32 3.16 7.87
CA ASP A 87 -13.76 2.37 6.77
C ASP A 87 -12.52 3.03 6.16
N LEU A 88 -12.57 4.34 5.88
CA LEU A 88 -11.44 5.13 5.38
C LEU A 88 -10.26 5.15 6.36
N ALA A 89 -10.54 5.28 7.67
CA ALA A 89 -9.51 5.26 8.70
C ALA A 89 -8.84 3.88 8.81
N VAL A 90 -9.59 2.77 8.65
CA VAL A 90 -8.99 1.42 8.58
C VAL A 90 -8.13 1.28 7.33
N GLN A 91 -8.58 1.76 6.16
CA GLN A 91 -7.77 1.74 4.93
C GLN A 91 -6.45 2.53 5.12
N ALA A 92 -6.49 3.68 5.80
CA ALA A 92 -5.27 4.44 6.12
C ALA A 92 -4.29 3.65 7.00
N LEU A 93 -4.79 2.95 8.02
CA LEU A 93 -3.98 2.08 8.88
C LEU A 93 -3.41 0.87 8.14
N MET A 94 -4.19 0.27 7.21
CA MET A 94 -3.72 -0.83 6.37
C MET A 94 -2.64 -0.36 5.38
N CYS A 95 -2.80 0.82 4.76
CA CYS A 95 -1.79 1.43 3.90
C CYS A 95 -0.47 1.65 4.66
N ARG A 96 -0.56 2.21 5.88
CA ARG A 96 0.59 2.37 6.79
C ARG A 96 1.26 1.03 7.11
N ARG A 97 0.49 -0.04 7.37
CA ARG A 97 1.02 -1.38 7.63
C ARG A 97 1.85 -1.88 6.46
N VAL A 98 1.30 -1.85 5.24
CA VAL A 98 2.00 -2.27 4.01
C VAL A 98 3.31 -1.47 3.82
N ALA A 99 3.28 -0.16 4.07
CA ALA A 99 4.46 0.68 3.96
C ALA A 99 5.55 0.32 4.99
N ARG A 100 5.17 -0.02 6.23
CA ARG A 100 6.11 -0.40 7.29
C ARG A 100 6.68 -1.82 7.14
N GLU A 101 5.91 -2.73 6.56
CA GLU A 101 6.36 -4.10 6.26
C GLU A 101 7.47 -4.11 5.21
N ASN A 102 7.42 -3.20 4.22
CA ASN A 102 8.49 -3.04 3.23
C ASN A 102 8.68 -1.57 2.81
N PRO A 103 9.43 -0.79 3.59
CA PRO A 103 9.64 0.65 3.32
C PRO A 103 10.27 0.93 1.95
N HIS A 104 11.23 0.11 1.53
CA HIS A 104 11.88 0.29 0.24
C HIS A 104 10.96 -0.01 -0.94
N LEU A 105 10.04 -0.98 -0.80
CA LEU A 105 9.03 -1.24 -1.82
C LEU A 105 8.04 -0.07 -1.90
N TYR A 106 7.61 0.44 -0.74
CA TYR A 106 6.75 1.62 -0.68
C TYR A 106 7.41 2.84 -1.36
N ASP A 107 8.66 3.13 -1.05
CA ASP A 107 9.43 4.20 -1.70
C ASP A 107 9.50 4.02 -3.22
N LEU A 108 9.69 2.78 -3.67
CA LEU A 108 9.73 2.45 -5.09
C LEU A 108 8.37 2.65 -5.76
N MET A 109 7.26 2.23 -5.12
CA MET A 109 5.89 2.40 -5.63
C MET A 109 5.52 3.87 -5.83
N PHE A 110 5.96 4.75 -4.92
CA PHE A 110 5.61 6.18 -4.93
C PHE A 110 6.70 7.09 -5.51
N GLY A 111 7.80 6.52 -5.97
CA GLY A 111 8.88 7.25 -6.63
C GLY A 111 9.67 8.20 -5.73
N LEU A 112 9.63 7.98 -4.40
CA LEU A 112 10.27 8.87 -3.43
C LEU A 112 11.80 8.78 -3.50
N SER A 113 12.35 7.57 -3.69
CA SER A 113 13.80 7.31 -3.77
C SER A 113 14.35 7.19 -5.20
N THR A 114 13.48 7.04 -6.21
CA THR A 114 13.90 6.66 -7.57
C THR A 114 14.48 7.80 -8.39
N ARG A 115 14.19 9.05 -8.04
CA ARG A 115 14.75 10.21 -8.79
C ARG A 115 16.28 10.31 -8.72
N ALA A 116 16.90 9.78 -7.68
CA ALA A 116 18.35 9.85 -7.49
C ALA A 116 19.08 8.56 -7.86
N THR A 117 18.45 7.38 -7.73
CA THR A 117 19.13 6.08 -7.75
C THR A 117 18.83 5.26 -9.02
N TYR A 118 17.65 5.43 -9.60
CA TYR A 118 17.20 4.74 -10.80
C TYR A 118 16.97 5.69 -11.97
N ARG A 119 18.03 6.39 -12.40
CA ARG A 119 18.06 6.88 -13.77
C ARG A 119 18.56 5.74 -14.64
N PRO A 120 17.73 5.10 -15.46
CA PRO A 120 16.92 5.74 -16.50
C PRO A 120 15.47 5.25 -16.61
N LEU A 121 14.64 5.42 -15.59
CA LEU A 121 13.22 5.44 -15.86
C LEU A 121 12.93 6.80 -16.49
N THR A 122 12.53 6.83 -17.75
CA THR A 122 12.18 8.07 -18.45
C THR A 122 11.01 8.77 -17.74
N ASP A 123 10.84 10.08 -17.92
CA ASP A 123 9.71 10.83 -17.32
C ASP A 123 8.33 10.21 -17.59
N SER A 124 8.21 9.39 -18.64
CA SER A 124 7.03 8.57 -18.93
C SER A 124 6.83 7.43 -17.94
N ASP A 125 7.88 6.87 -17.36
CA ASP A 125 7.81 5.68 -16.51
C ASP A 125 7.44 6.02 -15.06
N VAL A 126 7.81 7.20 -14.57
CA VAL A 126 7.39 7.73 -13.25
C VAL A 126 5.88 8.01 -13.22
N ARG A 127 5.26 8.30 -14.38
CA ARG A 127 3.81 8.45 -14.52
C ARG A 127 3.06 7.11 -14.59
N LEU A 128 3.76 5.99 -14.68
CA LEU A 128 3.15 4.67 -14.84
C LEU A 128 2.54 4.13 -13.55
N SER A 129 3.06 4.50 -12.36
CA SER A 129 2.47 4.06 -11.09
C SER A 129 0.98 4.47 -10.99
N GLY A 130 0.65 5.72 -11.39
CA GLY A 130 -0.73 6.21 -11.42
C GLY A 130 -1.61 5.63 -12.54
N ARG A 131 -1.05 4.81 -13.44
CA ARG A 131 -1.78 4.19 -14.57
C ARG A 131 -1.82 2.67 -14.52
N SER A 132 -1.08 2.04 -13.63
CA SER A 132 -1.03 0.58 -13.51
C SER A 132 -2.41 0.01 -13.14
N PRO A 133 -2.80 -1.19 -13.64
CA PRO A 133 -4.03 -1.85 -13.25
C PRO A 133 -4.14 -2.05 -11.74
N ALA A 134 -3.07 -2.50 -11.07
CA ALA A 134 -3.08 -2.73 -9.63
C ALA A 134 -3.19 -1.42 -8.84
N PHE A 135 -2.52 -0.33 -9.27
CA PHE A 135 -2.74 0.99 -8.68
C PHE A 135 -4.20 1.42 -8.78
N ARG A 136 -4.81 1.28 -9.98
CA ARG A 136 -6.22 1.66 -10.16
C ARG A 136 -7.16 0.83 -9.30
N ALA A 137 -6.89 -0.46 -9.14
CA ALA A 137 -7.67 -1.34 -8.28
C ALA A 137 -7.56 -0.91 -6.80
N ALA A 138 -6.35 -0.67 -6.30
CA ALA A 138 -6.13 -0.17 -4.93
C ALA A 138 -6.79 1.20 -4.70
N TYR A 139 -6.62 2.15 -5.63
CA TYR A 139 -7.21 3.49 -5.52
C TYR A 139 -8.74 3.49 -5.60
N ALA A 140 -9.35 2.51 -6.31
CA ALA A 140 -10.80 2.40 -6.41
C ALA A 140 -11.47 2.16 -5.05
N HIS A 141 -10.83 1.46 -4.11
CA HIS A 141 -11.35 1.28 -2.75
C HIS A 141 -11.51 2.62 -2.03
N LEU A 142 -10.48 3.49 -2.13
CA LEU A 142 -10.54 4.84 -1.56
C LEU A 142 -11.62 5.68 -2.23
N ALA A 143 -11.66 5.72 -3.57
CA ALA A 143 -12.63 6.51 -4.32
C ALA A 143 -14.08 6.09 -3.99
N GLN A 144 -14.37 4.79 -3.91
CA GLN A 144 -15.68 4.28 -3.52
C GLN A 144 -16.05 4.64 -2.08
N ALA A 145 -15.11 4.55 -1.13
CA ALA A 145 -15.35 4.94 0.25
C ALA A 145 -15.61 6.47 0.37
N CYS A 146 -14.90 7.30 -0.41
CA CYS A 146 -15.16 8.74 -0.49
C CYS A 146 -16.54 9.06 -1.09
N ALA A 147 -16.96 8.35 -2.15
CA ALA A 147 -18.29 8.51 -2.72
C ALA A 147 -19.39 8.18 -1.70
N ARG A 148 -19.22 7.09 -0.95
CA ARG A 148 -20.13 6.73 0.16
C ARG A 148 -20.15 7.79 1.26
N LEU A 149 -18.98 8.32 1.64
CA LEU A 149 -18.87 9.37 2.65
C LEU A 149 -19.65 10.64 2.24
N VAL A 150 -19.47 11.10 1.01
CA VAL A 150 -20.22 12.26 0.49
C VAL A 150 -21.73 11.94 0.43
N SER A 151 -22.12 10.75 -0.04
CA SER A 151 -23.52 10.33 -0.15
C SER A 151 -24.21 10.16 1.22
N SER A 152 -23.48 9.84 2.28
CA SER A 152 -24.02 9.69 3.63
C SER A 152 -24.49 11.00 4.26
N GLY A 153 -24.08 12.15 3.70
CA GLY A 153 -24.38 13.46 4.24
C GLY A 153 -23.61 13.84 5.51
N ARG A 154 -22.67 13.02 5.96
CA ARG A 154 -21.82 13.31 7.13
C ARG A 154 -20.82 14.44 6.88
N VAL A 155 -20.44 14.65 5.63
CA VAL A 155 -19.57 15.74 5.19
C VAL A 155 -20.27 16.63 4.19
N ARG A 156 -19.74 17.85 3.98
CA ARG A 156 -20.28 18.77 2.97
C ARG A 156 -20.24 18.11 1.59
N GLN A 157 -21.26 18.44 0.78
CA GLN A 157 -21.30 18.02 -0.63
C GLN A 157 -20.07 18.56 -1.39
N GLN A 158 -19.33 17.68 -1.98
CA GLN A 158 -18.13 17.98 -2.77
C GLN A 158 -17.85 16.85 -3.76
N ASP A 159 -16.89 17.06 -4.65
CA ASP A 159 -16.42 16.04 -5.58
C ASP A 159 -15.72 14.89 -4.82
N PRO A 160 -16.24 13.65 -4.89
CA PRO A 160 -15.62 12.50 -4.23
C PRO A 160 -14.18 12.21 -4.70
N ASP A 161 -13.86 12.47 -5.97
CA ASP A 161 -12.52 12.24 -6.51
C ASP A 161 -11.52 13.27 -5.96
N ALA A 162 -11.95 14.53 -5.83
CA ALA A 162 -11.14 15.55 -5.17
C ALA A 162 -10.91 15.21 -3.68
N LEU A 163 -11.93 14.70 -2.99
CA LEU A 163 -11.81 14.23 -1.62
C LEU A 163 -10.85 13.05 -1.51
N ALA A 164 -10.95 12.07 -2.42
CA ALA A 164 -10.02 10.93 -2.46
C ALA A 164 -8.57 11.38 -2.63
N ALA A 165 -8.31 12.35 -3.51
CA ALA A 165 -6.97 12.92 -3.70
C ALA A 165 -6.44 13.62 -2.45
N GLN A 166 -7.30 14.34 -1.70
CA GLN A 166 -6.94 14.98 -0.43
C GLN A 166 -6.57 13.94 0.63
N LEU A 167 -7.42 12.91 0.82
CA LEU A 167 -7.18 11.84 1.79
C LEU A 167 -5.93 11.02 1.43
N TRP A 168 -5.73 10.75 0.14
CA TRP A 168 -4.52 10.09 -0.35
C TRP A 168 -3.26 10.88 0.01
N SER A 169 -3.26 12.17 -0.28
CA SER A 169 -2.14 13.06 0.04
C SER A 169 -1.87 13.15 1.54
N PHE A 170 -2.92 13.21 2.34
CA PHE A 170 -2.86 13.24 3.79
C PHE A 170 -2.19 11.98 4.36
N VAL A 171 -2.67 10.78 3.97
CA VAL A 171 -2.17 9.50 4.47
C VAL A 171 -0.73 9.27 4.04
N HIS A 172 -0.41 9.49 2.76
CA HIS A 172 0.94 9.30 2.24
C HIS A 172 1.94 10.33 2.78
N GLY A 173 1.50 11.56 3.07
CA GLY A 173 2.30 12.55 3.76
C GLY A 173 2.72 12.09 5.16
N PHE A 174 1.75 11.58 5.95
CA PHE A 174 2.03 11.00 7.25
C PHE A 174 3.01 9.82 7.16
N ILE A 175 2.73 8.83 6.27
CA ILE A 175 3.56 7.63 6.12
C ILE A 175 4.99 8.00 5.73
N THR A 176 5.17 8.94 4.80
CA THR A 176 6.50 9.40 4.37
C THR A 176 7.30 9.99 5.54
N LEU A 177 6.66 10.81 6.38
CA LEU A 177 7.32 11.39 7.56
C LEU A 177 7.61 10.32 8.63
N GLU A 178 6.73 9.35 8.80
CA GLU A 178 6.96 8.25 9.74
C GLU A 178 8.13 7.36 9.29
N LEU A 179 8.21 7.00 8.01
CA LEU A 179 9.32 6.23 7.45
C LEU A 179 10.66 7.00 7.47
N ALA A 180 10.61 8.34 7.46
CA ALA A 180 11.76 9.21 7.68
C ALA A 180 12.08 9.41 9.16
N GLU A 181 11.51 8.59 10.06
CA GLU A 181 11.74 8.62 11.52
C GLU A 181 11.41 9.96 12.20
N THR A 182 10.56 10.80 11.56
CA THR A 182 10.18 12.12 12.12
C THR A 182 9.43 11.98 13.46
N PHE A 183 8.79 10.84 13.72
CA PHE A 183 7.99 10.60 14.91
C PHE A 183 8.66 9.64 15.91
N VAL A 184 9.98 9.58 15.96
CA VAL A 184 10.74 8.64 16.80
C VAL A 184 10.41 8.77 18.29
N ASP A 185 10.10 9.97 18.75
CA ASP A 185 9.71 10.24 20.14
C ASP A 185 8.23 9.94 20.44
N CYS A 186 7.42 9.61 19.42
CA CYS A 186 6.04 9.19 19.57
C CYS A 186 5.96 7.70 19.87
N GLY A 187 5.36 7.31 21.00
CA GLY A 187 5.20 5.89 21.36
C GLY A 187 4.32 5.13 20.34
N ASP A 188 3.26 5.76 19.84
CA ASP A 188 2.37 5.23 18.80
C ASP A 188 1.98 6.36 17.83
N PRO A 189 2.72 6.58 16.75
CA PRO A 189 2.44 7.64 15.78
C PRO A 189 1.06 7.52 15.14
N ALA A 190 0.54 6.29 14.93
CA ALA A 190 -0.80 6.13 14.37
C ALA A 190 -1.87 6.68 15.30
N ARG A 191 -1.79 6.34 16.60
CA ARG A 191 -2.79 6.77 17.60
C ARG A 191 -2.57 8.22 18.05
N GLN A 192 -1.35 8.73 18.03
CA GLN A 192 -1.03 10.07 18.50
C GLN A 192 -1.06 11.13 17.40
N VAL A 193 -0.87 10.75 16.14
CA VAL A 193 -0.80 11.70 15.02
C VAL A 193 -1.83 11.37 13.94
N LEU A 194 -1.77 10.19 13.30
CA LEU A 194 -2.59 9.88 12.13
C LEU A 194 -4.09 9.93 12.43
N LEU A 195 -4.57 9.21 13.46
CA LEU A 195 -5.98 9.17 13.80
C LEU A 195 -6.52 10.53 14.31
N PRO A 196 -5.83 11.27 15.20
CA PRO A 196 -6.26 12.62 15.58
C PRO A 196 -6.29 13.61 14.41
N MET A 197 -5.35 13.54 13.47
CA MET A 197 -5.39 14.34 12.26
C MET A 197 -6.60 13.96 11.38
N GLY A 198 -6.92 12.66 11.28
CA GLY A 198 -8.11 12.19 10.59
C GLY A 198 -9.41 12.74 11.21
N VAL A 199 -9.52 12.77 12.54
CA VAL A 199 -10.63 13.43 13.25
C VAL A 199 -10.73 14.91 12.86
N ASN A 200 -9.61 15.65 12.92
CA ASN A 200 -9.60 17.07 12.58
C ASN A 200 -9.98 17.32 11.12
N LEU A 201 -9.52 16.46 10.20
CA LEU A 201 -9.90 16.54 8.79
C LEU A 201 -11.41 16.26 8.60
N SER A 202 -11.96 15.24 9.24
CA SER A 202 -13.39 14.90 9.18
C SER A 202 -14.26 16.06 9.67
N VAL A 203 -13.88 16.71 10.78
CA VAL A 203 -14.54 17.92 11.30
C VAL A 203 -14.41 19.07 10.32
N GLY A 204 -13.22 19.28 9.74
CA GLY A 204 -12.99 20.29 8.70
C GLY A 204 -13.83 20.06 7.45
N LEU A 205 -14.20 18.83 7.14
CA LEU A 205 -15.08 18.45 6.03
C LEU A 205 -16.57 18.60 6.37
N GLY A 206 -16.92 18.78 7.64
CA GLY A 206 -18.31 19.07 8.07
C GLY A 206 -18.92 18.07 9.04
N ASP A 207 -18.19 17.01 9.42
CA ASP A 207 -18.65 16.08 10.44
C ASP A 207 -18.62 16.71 11.84
N THR A 208 -19.38 16.16 12.79
CA THR A 208 -19.25 16.55 14.19
C THR A 208 -18.00 15.91 14.81
N ARG A 209 -17.41 16.62 15.78
CA ARG A 209 -16.21 16.07 16.48
C ARG A 209 -16.53 14.76 17.18
N GLU A 210 -17.69 14.63 17.78
CA GLU A 210 -18.13 13.42 18.47
C GLU A 210 -18.23 12.23 17.51
N CYS A 211 -18.91 12.39 16.37
CA CYS A 211 -19.05 11.34 15.36
C CYS A 211 -17.68 10.97 14.73
N ALA A 212 -16.88 11.98 14.39
CA ALA A 212 -15.55 11.76 13.83
C ALA A 212 -14.65 10.97 14.79
N GLN A 213 -14.66 11.33 16.07
CA GLN A 213 -13.89 10.64 17.11
C GLN A 213 -14.36 9.20 17.28
N ALA A 214 -15.66 8.96 17.40
CA ALA A 214 -16.22 7.61 17.52
C ALA A 214 -15.85 6.71 16.34
N SER A 215 -15.88 7.25 15.09
CA SER A 215 -15.49 6.52 13.88
C SER A 215 -14.01 6.14 13.90
N HIS A 216 -13.11 7.05 14.29
CA HIS A 216 -11.67 6.76 14.33
C HIS A 216 -11.30 5.79 15.46
N GLU A 217 -11.99 5.83 16.61
CA GLU A 217 -11.86 4.83 17.66
C GLU A 217 -12.35 3.45 17.21
N ALA A 218 -13.49 3.40 16.50
CA ALA A 218 -13.99 2.16 15.91
C ALA A 218 -13.01 1.58 14.89
N ALA A 219 -12.41 2.43 14.05
CA ALA A 219 -11.39 2.05 13.09
C ALA A 219 -10.16 1.44 13.77
N ALA A 220 -9.67 2.05 14.86
CA ALA A 220 -8.53 1.53 15.61
C ALA A 220 -8.81 0.12 16.17
N ARG A 221 -9.99 -0.09 16.77
CA ARG A 221 -10.39 -1.43 17.27
C ARG A 221 -10.53 -2.46 16.16
N ARG A 222 -11.09 -2.10 15.01
CA ARG A 222 -11.22 -2.98 13.85
C ARG A 222 -9.86 -3.37 13.27
N TYR A 223 -8.96 -2.40 13.12
CA TYR A 223 -7.60 -2.64 12.67
C TYR A 223 -6.86 -3.62 13.58
N ASP A 224 -6.92 -3.42 14.91
CA ASP A 224 -6.31 -4.34 15.89
C ASP A 224 -6.90 -5.76 15.80
N SER A 225 -8.15 -5.89 15.37
CA SER A 225 -8.80 -7.20 15.19
C SER A 225 -8.33 -7.89 13.91
N ILE A 226 -8.19 -7.16 12.81
CA ILE A 226 -7.71 -7.66 11.52
C ILE A 226 -6.26 -8.15 11.68
N THR A 227 -5.38 -7.33 12.25
CA THR A 227 -3.96 -7.67 12.40
C THR A 227 -3.74 -8.87 13.31
N ARG A 228 -4.49 -9.00 14.40
CA ARG A 228 -4.41 -10.19 15.27
C ARG A 228 -4.83 -11.50 14.60
N ILE A 229 -5.73 -11.45 13.64
CA ILE A 229 -6.14 -12.64 12.85
C ILE A 229 -5.02 -13.04 11.91
N ASP A 230 -4.39 -12.06 11.23
CA ASP A 230 -3.29 -12.29 10.30
C ASP A 230 -2.07 -12.88 11.04
N ASP A 231 -1.70 -12.33 12.19
CA ASP A 231 -0.59 -12.82 13.02
C ASP A 231 -0.81 -14.30 13.46
N ARG A 232 -2.06 -14.68 13.80
CA ARG A 232 -2.39 -16.06 14.15
C ARG A 232 -2.35 -17.03 12.98
N ARG A 233 -2.60 -16.55 11.74
CA ARG A 233 -2.51 -17.36 10.52
C ARG A 233 -1.09 -17.53 10.02
N ALA A 234 -0.22 -16.56 10.34
CA ALA A 234 1.20 -16.57 9.99
C ALA A 234 2.06 -17.34 11.01
N ALA A 235 1.52 -17.65 12.19
CA ALA A 235 2.21 -18.47 13.19
C ALA A 235 2.29 -19.93 12.72
N PRO A 236 3.48 -20.59 12.78
CA PRO A 236 3.73 -21.93 12.27
C PRO A 236 2.98 -23.02 13.05
#